data_eb226a54b0e740b1254b38060f0a2718
#
_entry.id   eb226a54b0e740b1254b38060f0a2718
#
_cell.length_a   1.000
_cell.length_b   1.000
_cell.length_c   1.000
_cell.angle_alpha   90.00
_cell.angle_beta   90.00
_cell.angle_gamma   90.00
#
_symmetry.space_group_name_H-M   'P 1'
#
loop_
_entity.id
_entity.type
_entity.pdbx_description
1 polymer ?
#
loop_
_entity_poly.entity_id
_entity_poly.type
_entity_poly.pdbx_seq_one_letter_code
_entity_poly.pdbx_strand_id
1 'polypeptide(L)'
;MAAVQETVDRVRRIDVDQYRYGFETVIESDKAPRGLSEETVRFISAKKNEPGWMLEWRLEAYRRWLTMKEPAWARVHYPKIDYQDLYYYSAPKKKELASLDEVDPEILRTYEKLGIPLREQEMLAGVVRPEGERRIAVDAVFDSVSVATTFQKELKQAGVIFMPISEAIREHPELVQKYLGTVVPTSDNYFATLNSAVFSDGSFVYVPPGVRCPMELSTYFRINERNTGQFERTLIIADNGAYVSYLEGCTAPQRDENQLHAAVVELVTHDDAEIKYSTVQNWYPGNSEGKGGIYNFVTKRGDCRGNNSKISWTQVETGSAITWKYPSCILRGDNSRGEFYSIAISNGHQQVDSGTKMIHLGKNTTSRIISKGIAAGVSQNTYRGLVTAHRKATGARNFTACDSLLIGDKCGAHTVPYIEAKNSSALFEHEATTSKISEDVLFYCVQRGLNQEEAVGLVVNGFVKDVLQQLPMEFAVEAQKLISISLEGSVG
;
A
#
# COMPACT_ATOMS: atom_id res chain seq x y z
N MET A 1 -20.65 -22.14 -12.75
CA MET A 1 -21.24 -22.53 -11.46
C MET A 1 -20.26 -23.36 -10.62
N ALA A 2 -19.60 -24.39 -11.16
CA ALA A 2 -18.62 -25.17 -10.37
C ALA A 2 -17.43 -24.34 -9.88
N ALA A 3 -16.83 -23.47 -10.70
CA ALA A 3 -15.72 -22.60 -10.31
C ALA A 3 -16.11 -21.57 -9.24
N VAL A 4 -17.34 -21.05 -9.29
CA VAL A 4 -17.86 -20.13 -8.27
C VAL A 4 -18.06 -20.86 -6.94
N GLN A 5 -18.57 -22.09 -6.99
CA GLN A 5 -18.77 -22.92 -5.80
C GLN A 5 -17.41 -23.31 -5.18
N GLU A 6 -16.43 -23.65 -6.00
CA GLU A 6 -15.07 -23.96 -5.54
C GLU A 6 -14.40 -22.74 -4.88
N THR A 7 -14.61 -21.55 -5.44
CA THR A 7 -14.13 -20.29 -4.84
C THR A 7 -14.82 -19.99 -3.49
N VAL A 8 -16.15 -20.18 -3.41
CA VAL A 8 -16.92 -20.03 -2.18
C VAL A 8 -16.48 -21.04 -1.10
N ASP A 9 -16.23 -22.30 -1.49
CA ASP A 9 -15.78 -23.33 -0.55
C ASP A 9 -14.33 -23.11 -0.09
N ARG A 10 -13.48 -22.51 -0.93
CA ARG A 10 -12.13 -22.05 -0.55
C ARG A 10 -12.19 -20.90 0.46
N VAL A 11 -13.02 -19.88 0.21
CA VAL A 11 -13.23 -18.76 1.12
C VAL A 11 -13.73 -19.24 2.49
N ARG A 12 -14.60 -20.26 2.53
CA ARG A 12 -15.08 -20.88 3.77
C ARG A 12 -14.02 -21.68 4.53
N ARG A 13 -12.99 -22.18 3.86
CA ARG A 13 -11.91 -22.98 4.46
C ARG A 13 -10.73 -22.17 4.98
N ILE A 14 -10.67 -20.86 4.66
CA ILE A 14 -9.63 -20.01 5.23
C ILE A 14 -9.95 -19.82 6.72
N ASP A 15 -9.07 -20.29 7.57
CA ASP A 15 -9.21 -20.20 9.02
C ASP A 15 -9.13 -18.73 9.47
N VAL A 16 -10.27 -18.20 9.89
CA VAL A 16 -10.41 -16.79 10.32
C VAL A 16 -9.54 -16.49 11.53
N ASP A 17 -9.36 -17.47 12.42
CA ASP A 17 -8.55 -17.30 13.62
C ASP A 17 -7.05 -17.15 13.32
N GLN A 18 -6.55 -17.77 12.24
CA GLN A 18 -5.16 -17.58 11.78
C GLN A 18 -4.92 -16.18 11.24
N TYR A 19 -5.90 -15.55 10.58
CA TYR A 19 -5.82 -14.17 10.12
C TYR A 19 -5.92 -13.16 11.27
N ARG A 20 -6.67 -13.49 12.31
CA ARG A 20 -6.99 -12.59 13.42
C ARG A 20 -5.79 -12.34 14.33
N TYR A 21 -4.96 -13.34 14.60
CA TYR A 21 -3.93 -13.27 15.65
C TYR A 21 -2.51 -13.15 15.12
N GLY A 22 -2.29 -13.23 13.81
CA GLY A 22 -0.96 -13.27 13.22
C GLY A 22 -0.16 -14.50 13.70
N PHE A 23 1.01 -14.68 13.16
CA PHE A 23 1.93 -15.74 13.62
C PHE A 23 3.37 -15.24 13.51
N GLU A 24 4.25 -15.75 14.37
CA GLU A 24 5.69 -15.50 14.29
C GLU A 24 6.37 -16.65 13.55
N THR A 25 7.30 -16.30 12.66
CA THR A 25 8.20 -17.27 12.05
C THR A 25 9.56 -17.15 12.73
N VAL A 26 10.03 -18.21 13.37
CA VAL A 26 11.31 -18.21 14.07
C VAL A 26 12.42 -18.44 13.04
N ILE A 27 13.04 -17.35 12.58
CA ILE A 27 14.16 -17.39 11.63
C ILE A 27 15.33 -16.60 12.23
N GLU A 28 16.53 -17.19 12.17
CA GLU A 28 17.77 -16.48 12.52
C GLU A 28 18.03 -15.34 11.56
N SER A 29 18.14 -14.10 12.05
CA SER A 29 18.33 -12.90 11.24
C SER A 29 19.69 -12.25 11.44
N ASP A 30 20.23 -11.66 10.37
CA ASP A 30 21.38 -10.75 10.38
C ASP A 30 20.87 -9.31 10.48
N LYS A 31 21.26 -8.58 11.53
CA LYS A 31 20.74 -7.24 11.83
C LYS A 31 21.83 -6.18 11.75
N ALA A 32 21.45 -5.00 11.29
CA ALA A 32 22.28 -3.81 11.46
C ALA A 32 22.47 -3.48 12.95
N PRO A 33 23.50 -2.70 13.31
CA PRO A 33 23.55 -2.06 14.61
C PRO A 33 22.27 -1.27 14.91
N ARG A 34 21.85 -1.26 16.18
CA ARG A 34 20.67 -0.51 16.62
C ARG A 34 20.90 0.99 16.48
N GLY A 35 19.89 1.71 16.05
CA GLY A 35 19.92 3.17 15.88
C GLY A 35 20.30 3.65 14.49
N LEU A 36 20.01 4.91 14.22
CA LEU A 36 20.23 5.57 12.95
C LEU A 36 21.49 6.44 12.98
N SER A 37 22.46 6.07 12.16
CA SER A 37 23.74 6.77 12.01
C SER A 37 24.26 6.65 10.57
N GLU A 38 25.31 7.42 10.21
CA GLU A 38 26.01 7.19 8.92
C GLU A 38 26.56 5.77 8.80
N GLU A 39 26.98 5.15 9.92
CA GLU A 39 27.48 3.77 9.94
C GLU A 39 26.35 2.79 9.58
N THR A 40 25.15 2.98 10.13
CA THR A 40 23.96 2.18 9.77
C THR A 40 23.62 2.32 8.29
N VAL A 41 23.67 3.51 7.72
CA VAL A 41 23.43 3.75 6.28
C VAL A 41 24.48 3.06 5.42
N ARG A 42 25.76 3.16 5.78
CA ARG A 42 26.87 2.47 5.09
C ARG A 42 26.75 0.96 5.18
N PHE A 43 26.33 0.44 6.34
CA PHE A 43 26.09 -0.99 6.55
C PHE A 43 25.02 -1.51 5.59
N ILE A 44 23.86 -0.83 5.48
CA ILE A 44 22.77 -1.20 4.56
C ILE A 44 23.28 -1.22 3.12
N SER A 45 23.97 -0.17 2.67
CA SER A 45 24.51 -0.07 1.32
C SER A 45 25.52 -1.18 1.02
N ALA A 46 26.40 -1.49 1.96
CA ALA A 46 27.37 -2.59 1.83
C ALA A 46 26.68 -3.96 1.75
N LYS A 47 25.66 -4.22 2.58
CA LYS A 47 24.88 -5.48 2.55
C LYS A 47 24.16 -5.69 1.23
N LYS A 48 23.72 -4.61 0.58
CA LYS A 48 23.04 -4.64 -0.73
C LYS A 48 24.02 -4.57 -1.92
N ASN A 49 25.32 -4.48 -1.67
CA ASN A 49 26.38 -4.32 -2.70
C ASN A 49 26.07 -3.15 -3.66
N GLU A 50 25.64 -2.03 -3.10
CA GLU A 50 25.23 -0.87 -3.88
C GLU A 50 26.43 -0.12 -4.50
N PRO A 51 26.25 0.46 -5.70
CA PRO A 51 27.26 1.32 -6.30
C PRO A 51 27.42 2.63 -5.50
N GLY A 52 28.59 3.26 -5.60
CA GLY A 52 28.96 4.46 -4.82
C GLY A 52 27.96 5.62 -4.93
N TRP A 53 27.34 5.83 -6.11
CA TRP A 53 26.34 6.88 -6.29
C TRP A 53 25.10 6.68 -5.41
N MET A 54 24.72 5.42 -5.16
CA MET A 54 23.57 5.11 -4.31
C MET A 54 23.88 5.37 -2.83
N LEU A 55 25.08 5.02 -2.39
CA LEU A 55 25.54 5.34 -1.04
C LEU A 55 25.54 6.86 -0.80
N GLU A 56 26.08 7.66 -1.74
CA GLU A 56 26.09 9.11 -1.60
C GLU A 56 24.67 9.68 -1.55
N TRP A 57 23.75 9.18 -2.37
CA TRP A 57 22.33 9.57 -2.35
C TRP A 57 21.68 9.30 -0.98
N ARG A 58 21.96 8.13 -0.37
CA ARG A 58 21.47 7.78 0.98
C ARG A 58 22.06 8.70 2.05
N LEU A 59 23.35 8.96 2.00
CA LEU A 59 24.02 9.83 2.97
C LEU A 59 23.52 11.28 2.87
N GLU A 60 23.25 11.77 1.66
CA GLU A 60 22.61 13.07 1.48
C GLU A 60 21.23 13.11 2.13
N ALA A 61 20.41 12.08 1.90
CA ALA A 61 19.11 11.95 2.53
C ALA A 61 19.20 11.90 4.07
N TYR A 62 20.13 11.13 4.62
CA TYR A 62 20.36 11.05 6.05
C TYR A 62 20.74 12.42 6.66
N ARG A 63 21.72 13.13 6.06
CA ARG A 63 22.16 14.46 6.51
C ARG A 63 21.02 15.47 6.46
N ARG A 64 20.19 15.40 5.42
CA ARG A 64 18.98 16.22 5.30
C ARG A 64 17.97 15.90 6.40
N TRP A 65 17.72 14.62 6.66
CA TRP A 65 16.79 14.18 7.69
C TRP A 65 17.16 14.71 9.07
N LEU A 66 18.45 14.77 9.41
CA LEU A 66 18.93 15.35 10.68
C LEU A 66 18.57 16.83 10.87
N THR A 67 18.30 17.55 9.77
CA THR A 67 17.88 18.97 9.82
C THR A 67 16.37 19.16 9.84
N MET A 68 15.60 18.10 9.62
CA MET A 68 14.14 18.14 9.55
C MET A 68 13.51 17.96 10.94
N LYS A 69 12.28 18.43 11.05
CA LYS A 69 11.43 18.15 12.22
C LYS A 69 10.31 17.21 11.84
N GLU A 70 10.03 16.29 12.73
CA GLU A 70 8.86 15.42 12.59
C GLU A 70 7.59 16.27 12.52
N PRO A 71 6.73 16.07 11.50
CA PRO A 71 5.54 16.89 11.34
C PRO A 71 4.47 16.54 12.38
N ALA A 72 3.70 17.56 12.81
CA ALA A 72 2.66 17.43 13.83
C ALA A 72 1.28 17.92 13.36
N TRP A 73 1.06 18.07 12.05
CA TRP A 73 -0.16 18.64 11.50
C TRP A 73 -1.30 17.63 11.27
N ALA A 74 -1.00 16.33 11.23
CA ALA A 74 -2.01 15.30 11.07
C ALA A 74 -2.85 15.11 12.34
N ARG A 75 -4.07 14.65 12.19
CA ARG A 75 -4.98 14.35 13.31
C ARG A 75 -4.74 12.94 13.87
N VAL A 76 -3.49 12.67 14.18
CA VAL A 76 -3.05 11.42 14.81
C VAL A 76 -2.15 11.76 15.99
N HIS A 77 -2.28 11.02 17.08
CA HIS A 77 -1.53 11.22 18.31
C HIS A 77 -0.87 9.90 18.70
N TYR A 78 0.45 9.93 18.82
CA TYR A 78 1.25 8.78 19.19
C TYR A 78 2.45 9.21 20.06
N PRO A 79 2.99 8.32 20.90
CA PRO A 79 4.21 8.59 21.64
C PRO A 79 5.37 8.96 20.72
N LYS A 80 6.27 9.80 21.17
CA LYS A 80 7.48 10.14 20.41
C LYS A 80 8.25 8.88 20.03
N ILE A 81 8.56 8.74 18.75
CA ILE A 81 9.36 7.63 18.24
C ILE A 81 10.82 7.84 18.64
N ASP A 82 11.43 6.81 19.24
CA ASP A 82 12.87 6.79 19.47
C ASP A 82 13.57 6.12 18.29
N TYR A 83 14.06 6.96 17.38
CA TYR A 83 14.76 6.51 16.17
C TYR A 83 16.11 5.85 16.48
N GLN A 84 16.62 5.93 17.71
CA GLN A 84 17.84 5.27 18.14
C GLN A 84 17.56 3.89 18.74
N ASP A 85 16.29 3.58 19.01
CA ASP A 85 15.84 2.31 19.55
C ASP A 85 15.24 1.34 18.49
N LEU A 86 15.55 1.56 17.20
CA LEU A 86 15.07 0.75 16.07
C LEU A 86 16.21 0.05 15.34
N TYR A 87 15.91 -1.12 14.77
CA TYR A 87 16.74 -1.75 13.75
C TYR A 87 16.27 -1.33 12.38
N TYR A 88 17.19 -0.84 11.55
CA TYR A 88 16.90 -0.34 10.18
C TYR A 88 17.16 -1.36 9.08
N TYR A 89 17.68 -2.51 9.44
CA TYR A 89 17.90 -3.64 8.56
C TYR A 89 17.84 -4.94 9.33
N SER A 90 17.09 -5.89 8.83
CA SER A 90 17.05 -7.28 9.26
C SER A 90 16.86 -8.17 8.04
N ALA A 91 17.65 -9.21 7.94
CA ALA A 91 17.54 -10.17 6.85
C ALA A 91 17.63 -11.58 7.42
N PRO A 92 16.80 -12.54 6.95
CA PRO A 92 17.01 -13.95 7.28
C PRO A 92 18.43 -14.37 6.93
N LYS A 93 19.10 -15.10 7.81
CA LYS A 93 20.41 -15.70 7.49
C LYS A 93 20.21 -16.72 6.37
N LYS A 94 20.74 -16.48 5.18
CA LYS A 94 20.45 -17.26 3.97
C LYS A 94 21.64 -17.85 3.28
N LYS A 95 21.35 -19.02 2.65
CA LYS A 95 21.95 -19.46 1.39
C LYS A 95 21.11 -18.89 0.25
N GLU A 96 21.73 -18.42 -0.82
CA GLU A 96 21.04 -18.09 -2.08
C GLU A 96 20.30 -19.33 -2.59
N LEU A 97 18.99 -19.23 -2.77
CA LEU A 97 18.15 -20.34 -3.20
C LEU A 97 17.78 -20.11 -4.67
N ALA A 98 17.97 -21.12 -5.49
CA ALA A 98 17.69 -21.05 -6.93
C ALA A 98 16.24 -21.45 -7.27
N SER A 99 15.53 -22.10 -6.37
CA SER A 99 14.14 -22.52 -6.55
C SER A 99 13.37 -22.54 -5.22
N LEU A 100 12.04 -22.57 -5.29
CA LEU A 100 11.16 -22.69 -4.12
C LEU A 100 11.26 -24.04 -3.40
N ASP A 101 11.71 -25.09 -4.09
CA ASP A 101 11.97 -26.40 -3.47
C ASP A 101 13.12 -26.33 -2.47
N GLU A 102 13.95 -25.26 -2.55
CA GLU A 102 15.04 -24.98 -1.65
C GLU A 102 14.65 -23.99 -0.54
N VAL A 103 13.42 -23.42 -0.59
CA VAL A 103 12.90 -22.51 0.44
C VAL A 103 12.64 -23.32 1.70
N ASP A 104 13.04 -22.75 2.84
CA ASP A 104 12.75 -23.34 4.15
C ASP A 104 11.25 -23.69 4.24
N PRO A 105 10.89 -24.95 4.57
CA PRO A 105 9.50 -25.37 4.73
C PRO A 105 8.69 -24.48 5.67
N GLU A 106 9.33 -23.80 6.61
CA GLU A 106 8.67 -22.87 7.52
C GLU A 106 8.30 -21.54 6.84
N ILE A 107 9.06 -21.10 5.85
CA ILE A 107 8.71 -19.97 4.99
C ILE A 107 7.52 -20.33 4.10
N LEU A 108 7.51 -21.53 3.52
CA LEU A 108 6.36 -22.02 2.73
C LEU A 108 5.10 -22.13 3.59
N ARG A 109 5.19 -22.69 4.79
CA ARG A 109 4.10 -22.69 5.78
C ARG A 109 3.67 -21.27 6.16
N THR A 110 4.62 -20.33 6.17
CA THR A 110 4.33 -18.90 6.39
C THR A 110 3.48 -18.33 5.26
N TYR A 111 3.79 -18.67 4.01
CA TYR A 111 2.96 -18.29 2.87
C TYR A 111 1.55 -18.89 2.93
N GLU A 112 1.44 -20.17 3.33
CA GLU A 112 0.15 -20.83 3.56
C GLU A 112 -0.65 -20.10 4.65
N LYS A 113 -0.02 -19.79 5.77
CA LYS A 113 -0.64 -19.09 6.91
C LYS A 113 -0.98 -17.63 6.59
N LEU A 114 -0.24 -16.97 5.69
CA LEU A 114 -0.54 -15.63 5.22
C LEU A 114 -1.76 -15.59 4.32
N GLY A 115 -2.30 -16.77 3.96
CA GLY A 115 -3.39 -16.87 3.01
C GLY A 115 -2.97 -16.37 1.64
N ILE A 116 -1.66 -16.39 1.32
CA ILE A 116 -1.24 -16.24 -0.07
C ILE A 116 -2.03 -17.26 -0.84
N PRO A 117 -2.85 -16.85 -1.83
CA PRO A 117 -3.77 -17.76 -2.51
C PRO A 117 -3.04 -19.02 -2.94
N LEU A 118 -3.64 -20.21 -2.75
CA LEU A 118 -3.05 -21.50 -3.17
C LEU A 118 -2.58 -21.47 -4.64
N ARG A 119 -3.24 -20.66 -5.45
CA ARG A 119 -2.81 -20.36 -6.82
C ARG A 119 -1.43 -19.68 -6.88
N GLU A 120 -1.17 -18.73 -6.02
CA GLU A 120 0.13 -18.05 -5.95
C GLU A 120 1.18 -18.99 -5.36
N GLN A 121 0.82 -19.83 -4.40
CA GLN A 121 1.72 -20.87 -3.88
C GLN A 121 2.05 -21.94 -4.94
N GLU A 122 1.05 -22.38 -5.72
CA GLU A 122 1.26 -23.32 -6.84
C GLU A 122 2.11 -22.68 -7.95
N MET A 123 1.91 -21.38 -8.20
CA MET A 123 2.70 -20.61 -9.15
C MET A 123 4.12 -20.36 -8.63
N LEU A 124 4.26 -20.08 -7.35
CA LEU A 124 5.53 -20.05 -6.64
C LEU A 124 6.23 -21.44 -6.68
N ALA A 125 5.47 -22.53 -6.72
CA ALA A 125 5.97 -23.90 -6.87
C ALA A 125 6.21 -24.33 -8.34
N GLY A 126 6.03 -23.44 -9.33
CA GLY A 126 6.31 -23.73 -10.73
C GLY A 126 5.24 -24.58 -11.45
N VAL A 127 4.03 -24.70 -10.90
CA VAL A 127 2.93 -25.51 -11.49
C VAL A 127 2.32 -24.77 -12.68
N VAL A 128 2.42 -25.37 -13.88
CA VAL A 128 1.86 -24.84 -15.13
C VAL A 128 0.38 -25.20 -15.23
N ARG A 129 -0.50 -24.21 -15.42
CA ARG A 129 -1.95 -24.41 -15.65
C ARG A 129 -2.36 -24.14 -17.11
N PRO A 130 -3.54 -24.65 -17.55
CA PRO A 130 -4.03 -24.47 -18.92
C PRO A 130 -4.26 -23.02 -19.31
N GLU A 131 -4.12 -22.73 -20.62
CA GLU A 131 -4.34 -21.40 -21.21
C GLU A 131 -5.75 -20.85 -20.90
N GLY A 132 -5.82 -19.60 -20.46
CA GLY A 132 -7.07 -18.83 -20.27
C GLY A 132 -7.29 -18.24 -18.89
N GLU A 133 -6.48 -18.54 -17.89
CA GLU A 133 -6.58 -17.92 -16.56
C GLU A 133 -5.67 -16.67 -16.44
N ARG A 134 -6.15 -15.63 -15.74
CA ARG A 134 -5.32 -14.48 -15.39
C ARG A 134 -4.11 -14.94 -14.58
N ARG A 135 -2.93 -14.49 -14.98
CA ARG A 135 -1.68 -14.80 -14.31
C ARG A 135 -1.25 -13.59 -13.48
N ILE A 136 -0.70 -13.87 -12.30
CA ILE A 136 -0.15 -12.86 -11.39
C ILE A 136 1.32 -13.21 -11.17
N ALA A 137 2.22 -12.28 -11.44
CA ALA A 137 3.62 -12.42 -11.04
C ALA A 137 3.79 -11.88 -9.63
N VAL A 138 4.41 -12.65 -8.76
CA VAL A 138 4.54 -12.35 -7.34
C VAL A 138 6.00 -12.17 -6.95
N ASP A 139 6.29 -11.13 -6.18
CA ASP A 139 7.51 -10.94 -5.41
C ASP A 139 7.18 -10.99 -3.92
N ALA A 140 7.98 -11.69 -3.13
CA ALA A 140 7.78 -11.81 -1.68
C ALA A 140 8.97 -11.19 -0.95
N VAL A 141 8.70 -10.15 -0.17
CA VAL A 141 9.68 -9.43 0.63
C VAL A 141 9.45 -9.73 2.10
N PHE A 142 10.49 -10.24 2.76
CA PHE A 142 10.50 -10.61 4.16
C PHE A 142 11.49 -9.73 4.92
N ASP A 143 10.99 -8.89 5.83
CA ASP A 143 11.76 -7.83 6.50
C ASP A 143 12.49 -6.94 5.48
N SER A 144 13.78 -7.09 5.31
CA SER A 144 14.62 -6.22 4.46
C SER A 144 15.07 -6.87 3.16
N VAL A 145 14.56 -8.05 2.78
CA VAL A 145 15.06 -8.81 1.62
C VAL A 145 13.94 -9.48 0.83
N SER A 146 13.98 -9.33 -0.51
CA SER A 146 13.19 -10.18 -1.40
C SER A 146 13.68 -11.63 -1.31
N VAL A 147 12.75 -12.56 -1.18
CA VAL A 147 13.04 -13.98 -0.99
C VAL A 147 12.63 -14.83 -2.19
N ALA A 148 11.72 -14.35 -3.03
CA ALA A 148 11.30 -15.05 -4.24
C ALA A 148 10.60 -14.09 -5.22
N THR A 149 10.89 -14.21 -6.53
CA THR A 149 10.18 -13.52 -7.61
C THR A 149 9.80 -14.52 -8.70
N THR A 150 8.54 -14.52 -9.12
CA THR A 150 8.01 -15.49 -10.09
C THR A 150 7.90 -14.91 -11.50
N PHE A 151 7.75 -15.78 -12.52
CA PHE A 151 7.51 -15.41 -13.94
C PHE A 151 8.53 -14.44 -14.57
N GLN A 152 9.70 -14.33 -14.02
CA GLN A 152 10.76 -13.44 -14.57
C GLN A 152 11.05 -13.71 -16.05
N LYS A 153 11.01 -14.98 -16.50
CA LYS A 153 11.30 -15.37 -17.89
C LYS A 153 10.22 -14.86 -18.86
N GLU A 154 8.96 -15.03 -18.52
CA GLU A 154 7.80 -14.58 -19.32
C GLU A 154 7.76 -13.05 -19.39
N LEU A 155 7.98 -12.35 -18.29
CA LEU A 155 8.04 -10.89 -18.24
C LEU A 155 9.23 -10.38 -19.08
N LYS A 156 10.40 -11.03 -18.99
CA LYS A 156 11.57 -10.68 -19.77
C LYS A 156 11.35 -10.88 -21.29
N GLN A 157 10.59 -11.90 -21.70
CA GLN A 157 10.21 -12.10 -23.10
C GLN A 157 9.31 -10.97 -23.62
N ALA A 158 8.43 -10.42 -22.76
CA ALA A 158 7.65 -9.22 -23.06
C ALA A 158 8.46 -7.91 -22.96
N GLY A 159 9.73 -7.96 -22.54
CA GLY A 159 10.57 -6.81 -22.28
C GLY A 159 10.25 -6.09 -20.95
N VAL A 160 9.38 -6.63 -20.13
CA VAL A 160 9.03 -6.07 -18.82
C VAL A 160 10.09 -6.43 -17.79
N ILE A 161 10.57 -5.44 -17.05
CA ILE A 161 11.46 -5.63 -15.91
C ILE A 161 10.58 -5.63 -14.66
N PHE A 162 10.63 -6.71 -13.89
CA PHE A 162 10.05 -6.82 -12.55
C PHE A 162 11.03 -7.54 -11.66
N MET A 163 11.59 -6.83 -10.70
CA MET A 163 12.62 -7.34 -9.80
C MET A 163 12.70 -6.50 -8.51
N PRO A 164 13.39 -6.99 -7.47
CA PRO A 164 13.70 -6.18 -6.30
C PRO A 164 14.46 -4.91 -6.69
N ILE A 165 14.13 -3.77 -6.04
CA ILE A 165 14.83 -2.51 -6.35
C ILE A 165 16.31 -2.58 -6.03
N SER A 166 16.71 -3.37 -5.04
CA SER A 166 18.12 -3.59 -4.70
C SER A 166 18.90 -4.28 -5.82
N GLU A 167 18.26 -5.14 -6.60
CA GLU A 167 18.85 -5.73 -7.82
C GLU A 167 18.87 -4.73 -8.96
N ALA A 168 17.75 -3.99 -9.17
CA ALA A 168 17.65 -3.01 -10.23
C ALA A 168 18.71 -1.89 -10.12
N ILE A 169 19.08 -1.49 -8.90
CA ILE A 169 20.16 -0.52 -8.65
C ILE A 169 21.50 -1.00 -9.22
N ARG A 170 21.74 -2.31 -9.25
CA ARG A 170 22.97 -2.92 -9.76
C ARG A 170 22.89 -3.27 -11.24
N GLU A 171 21.76 -3.85 -11.68
CA GLU A 171 21.59 -4.40 -13.03
C GLU A 171 21.09 -3.36 -14.03
N HIS A 172 20.32 -2.37 -13.58
CA HIS A 172 19.74 -1.30 -14.41
C HIS A 172 20.02 0.10 -13.85
N PRO A 173 21.29 0.43 -13.50
CA PRO A 173 21.63 1.68 -12.80
C PRO A 173 21.19 2.93 -13.56
N GLU A 174 21.23 2.91 -14.89
CA GLU A 174 20.84 4.06 -15.73
C GLU A 174 19.33 4.36 -15.61
N LEU A 175 18.48 3.32 -15.61
CA LEU A 175 17.04 3.49 -15.42
C LEU A 175 16.74 3.98 -14.00
N VAL A 176 17.37 3.37 -13.00
CA VAL A 176 17.13 3.76 -11.61
C VAL A 176 17.59 5.21 -11.38
N GLN A 177 18.79 5.60 -11.81
CA GLN A 177 19.27 6.99 -11.67
C GLN A 177 18.37 8.00 -12.39
N LYS A 178 17.78 7.62 -13.54
CA LYS A 178 16.89 8.49 -14.31
C LYS A 178 15.59 8.81 -13.57
N TYR A 179 15.08 7.87 -12.76
CA TYR A 179 13.73 7.97 -12.20
C TYR A 179 13.67 8.04 -10.69
N LEU A 180 14.57 7.38 -9.95
CA LEU A 180 14.57 7.34 -8.49
C LEU A 180 14.66 8.75 -7.89
N GLY A 181 13.76 9.07 -6.98
CA GLY A 181 13.70 10.37 -6.31
C GLY A 181 13.21 11.52 -7.18
N THR A 182 12.75 11.26 -8.42
CA THR A 182 12.23 12.31 -9.31
C THR A 182 10.77 12.66 -9.03
N VAL A 183 10.03 11.76 -8.40
CA VAL A 183 8.64 11.96 -8.00
C VAL A 183 8.53 12.17 -6.47
N VAL A 184 9.32 11.43 -5.70
CA VAL A 184 9.49 11.62 -4.25
C VAL A 184 10.96 11.98 -3.97
N PRO A 185 11.32 13.27 -4.08
CA PRO A 185 12.70 13.69 -3.79
C PRO A 185 13.05 13.48 -2.31
N THR A 186 14.35 13.42 -2.01
CA THR A 186 14.88 13.32 -0.64
C THR A 186 14.45 14.47 0.29
N SER A 187 13.75 15.47 -0.24
CA SER A 187 13.22 16.63 0.48
C SER A 187 11.69 16.64 0.60
N ASP A 188 10.97 15.60 0.16
CA ASP A 188 9.50 15.60 0.09
C ASP A 188 8.87 15.78 1.49
N ASN A 189 9.21 14.90 2.41
CA ASN A 189 8.76 14.98 3.81
C ASN A 189 9.68 14.15 4.72
N TYR A 190 9.50 14.32 6.03
CA TYR A 190 10.32 13.69 7.07
C TYR A 190 10.48 12.18 6.92
N PHE A 191 9.36 11.43 6.73
CA PHE A 191 9.37 9.98 6.64
C PHE A 191 9.88 9.48 5.27
N ALA A 192 9.61 10.20 4.19
CA ALA A 192 10.17 9.87 2.87
C ALA A 192 11.67 10.12 2.81
N THR A 193 12.17 11.15 3.52
CA THR A 193 13.60 11.42 3.66
C THR A 193 14.27 10.33 4.50
N LEU A 194 13.64 9.90 5.60
CA LEU A 194 14.11 8.75 6.38
C LEU A 194 14.16 7.48 5.51
N ASN A 195 13.08 7.17 4.80
CA ASN A 195 13.05 6.05 3.86
C ASN A 195 14.20 6.13 2.85
N SER A 196 14.44 7.30 2.27
CA SER A 196 15.53 7.49 1.30
C SER A 196 16.90 7.12 1.87
N ALA A 197 17.14 7.36 3.14
CA ALA A 197 18.41 7.00 3.80
C ALA A 197 18.53 5.48 4.06
N VAL A 198 17.42 4.80 4.39
CA VAL A 198 17.48 3.45 4.99
C VAL A 198 16.66 2.38 4.27
N PHE A 199 15.95 2.67 3.18
CA PHE A 199 15.20 1.64 2.50
C PHE A 199 16.09 0.46 2.11
N SER A 200 15.58 -0.75 2.30
CA SER A 200 16.37 -1.97 2.10
C SER A 200 15.96 -2.74 0.85
N ASP A 201 14.67 -2.80 0.58
CA ASP A 201 14.14 -3.40 -0.64
C ASP A 201 12.80 -2.77 -1.04
N GLY A 202 12.13 -3.38 -2.00
CA GLY A 202 10.89 -2.96 -2.62
C GLY A 202 10.91 -3.37 -4.08
N SER A 203 9.95 -2.91 -4.88
CA SER A 203 9.81 -3.36 -6.25
C SER A 203 10.31 -2.32 -7.25
N PHE A 204 11.00 -2.79 -8.27
CA PHE A 204 11.29 -2.05 -9.48
C PHE A 204 10.53 -2.65 -10.65
N VAL A 205 9.75 -1.81 -11.34
CA VAL A 205 9.00 -2.19 -12.54
C VAL A 205 9.27 -1.19 -13.66
N TYR A 206 9.67 -1.70 -14.81
CA TYR A 206 9.72 -0.93 -16.04
C TYR A 206 8.98 -1.67 -17.16
N VAL A 207 7.99 -0.99 -17.75
CA VAL A 207 7.23 -1.51 -18.90
C VAL A 207 7.59 -0.68 -20.13
N PRO A 208 8.22 -1.31 -21.16
CA PRO A 208 8.70 -0.60 -22.33
C PRO A 208 7.58 -0.07 -23.22
N PRO A 209 7.89 0.82 -24.19
CA PRO A 209 6.90 1.46 -25.05
C PRO A 209 5.99 0.45 -25.77
N GLY A 210 4.67 0.73 -25.75
CA GLY A 210 3.64 -0.04 -26.45
C GLY A 210 3.32 -1.40 -25.81
N VAL A 211 3.94 -1.75 -24.71
CA VAL A 211 3.74 -3.06 -24.06
C VAL A 211 2.62 -2.96 -23.02
N ARG A 212 1.64 -3.84 -23.14
CA ARG A 212 0.71 -4.14 -22.06
C ARG A 212 1.27 -5.32 -21.26
N CYS A 213 1.55 -5.10 -19.99
CA CYS A 213 2.07 -6.16 -19.13
C CYS A 213 1.14 -7.39 -19.22
N PRO A 214 1.66 -8.58 -19.56
CA PRO A 214 0.84 -9.75 -19.89
C PRO A 214 0.12 -10.34 -18.68
N MET A 215 0.49 -9.93 -17.48
CA MET A 215 -0.07 -10.40 -16.22
C MET A 215 -0.12 -9.29 -15.18
N GLU A 216 -0.89 -9.48 -14.13
CA GLU A 216 -0.85 -8.60 -12.96
C GLU A 216 0.45 -8.87 -12.17
N LEU A 217 1.06 -7.81 -11.65
CA LEU A 217 2.23 -7.89 -10.79
C LEU A 217 1.78 -7.73 -9.34
N SER A 218 2.39 -8.47 -8.44
CA SER A 218 2.07 -8.38 -7.01
C SER A 218 3.33 -8.46 -6.16
N THR A 219 3.37 -7.68 -5.07
CA THR A 219 4.42 -7.81 -4.06
C THR A 219 3.79 -7.90 -2.69
N TYR A 220 4.23 -8.89 -1.91
CA TYR A 220 3.85 -9.06 -0.52
C TYR A 220 4.99 -8.68 0.40
N PHE A 221 4.71 -7.73 1.30
CA PHE A 221 5.64 -7.30 2.33
C PHE A 221 5.22 -7.87 3.68
N ARG A 222 6.16 -8.49 4.35
CA ARG A 222 5.97 -9.03 5.69
C ARG A 222 7.01 -8.50 6.66
N ILE A 223 6.55 -7.82 7.72
CA ILE A 223 7.38 -7.53 8.88
C ILE A 223 7.34 -8.76 9.80
N ASN A 224 8.48 -9.34 10.13
CA ASN A 224 8.54 -10.49 11.03
C ASN A 224 9.41 -10.24 12.25
N GLU A 225 10.44 -9.40 12.17
CA GLU A 225 11.42 -9.21 13.23
C GLU A 225 10.97 -8.13 14.24
N ARG A 226 11.31 -8.32 15.53
CA ARG A 226 10.98 -7.38 16.62
C ARG A 226 11.81 -6.11 16.55
N ASN A 227 11.22 -4.97 16.96
CA ASN A 227 11.86 -3.65 16.99
C ASN A 227 12.52 -3.25 15.67
N THR A 228 12.09 -3.82 14.54
CA THR A 228 12.58 -3.50 13.21
C THR A 228 11.61 -2.57 12.52
N GLY A 229 12.11 -1.45 12.03
CA GLY A 229 11.36 -0.62 11.10
C GLY A 229 11.33 -1.27 9.70
N GLN A 230 10.23 -1.12 9.00
CA GLN A 230 10.08 -1.55 7.61
C GLN A 230 10.13 -0.33 6.70
N PHE A 231 11.07 -0.36 5.75
CA PHE A 231 11.35 0.76 4.85
C PHE A 231 11.46 0.26 3.42
N GLU A 232 10.32 0.15 2.74
CA GLU A 232 10.28 -0.24 1.33
C GLU A 232 10.30 0.97 0.41
N ARG A 233 10.88 0.78 -0.78
CA ARG A 233 10.78 1.76 -1.87
C ARG A 233 10.42 1.09 -3.18
N THR A 234 9.26 1.43 -3.71
CA THR A 234 8.75 0.91 -4.99
C THR A 234 8.84 1.99 -6.06
N LEU A 235 9.37 1.63 -7.22
CA LEU A 235 9.48 2.50 -8.39
C LEU A 235 8.89 1.79 -9.61
N ILE A 236 7.80 2.36 -10.17
CA ILE A 236 7.12 1.80 -11.34
C ILE A 236 7.09 2.83 -12.47
N ILE A 237 7.59 2.43 -13.63
CA ILE A 237 7.63 3.26 -14.83
C ILE A 237 6.85 2.56 -15.95
N ALA A 238 5.83 3.22 -16.49
CA ALA A 238 5.16 2.83 -17.72
C ALA A 238 5.55 3.81 -18.83
N ASP A 239 6.28 3.31 -19.83
CA ASP A 239 6.73 4.11 -20.97
C ASP A 239 5.58 4.33 -21.97
N ASN A 240 5.80 5.04 -23.06
CA ASN A 240 4.77 5.47 -24.01
C ASN A 240 3.85 4.31 -24.43
N GLY A 241 2.52 4.47 -24.23
CA GLY A 241 1.53 3.45 -24.56
C GLY A 241 1.57 2.18 -23.72
N ALA A 242 2.35 2.15 -22.65
CA ALA A 242 2.48 1.00 -21.79
C ALA A 242 1.34 0.88 -20.76
N TYR A 243 1.08 -0.33 -20.32
CA TYR A 243 0.08 -0.61 -19.27
C TYR A 243 0.62 -1.60 -18.24
N VAL A 244 0.39 -1.32 -16.97
CA VAL A 244 0.66 -2.27 -15.88
C VAL A 244 -0.40 -2.16 -14.78
N SER A 245 -0.80 -3.32 -14.23
CA SER A 245 -1.55 -3.44 -12.99
C SER A 245 -0.63 -4.05 -11.93
N TYR A 246 -0.50 -3.36 -10.80
CA TYR A 246 0.37 -3.75 -9.70
C TYR A 246 -0.40 -3.74 -8.39
N LEU A 247 -0.19 -4.77 -7.58
CA LEU A 247 -0.79 -4.90 -6.27
C LEU A 247 0.28 -5.03 -5.18
N GLU A 248 0.06 -4.34 -4.08
CA GLU A 248 0.86 -4.41 -2.87
C GLU A 248 0.03 -4.99 -1.72
N GLY A 249 0.48 -6.09 -1.16
CA GLY A 249 -0.04 -6.67 0.08
C GLY A 249 0.95 -6.47 1.22
N CYS A 250 0.47 -6.02 2.40
CA CYS A 250 1.34 -5.81 3.55
C CYS A 250 0.73 -6.44 4.80
N THR A 251 1.55 -7.17 5.56
CA THR A 251 1.12 -7.80 6.82
C THR A 251 2.20 -7.76 7.90
N ALA A 252 1.79 -7.78 9.16
CA ALA A 252 2.68 -7.93 10.30
C ALA A 252 2.05 -8.81 11.38
N PRO A 253 2.85 -9.58 12.18
CA PRO A 253 2.33 -10.33 13.30
C PRO A 253 1.89 -9.42 14.44
N GLN A 254 1.01 -9.93 15.28
CA GLN A 254 0.54 -9.26 16.48
C GLN A 254 1.65 -9.16 17.55
N ARG A 255 1.92 -7.94 18.05
CA ARG A 255 2.91 -7.69 19.11
C ARG A 255 2.51 -6.52 19.97
N ASP A 256 2.95 -6.54 21.26
CA ASP A 256 2.73 -5.45 22.22
C ASP A 256 3.70 -4.27 22.03
N GLU A 257 4.45 -4.25 20.93
CA GLU A 257 5.44 -3.23 20.59
C GLU A 257 4.95 -2.37 19.43
N ASN A 258 5.35 -1.11 19.42
CA ASN A 258 5.11 -0.25 18.27
C ASN A 258 6.17 -0.52 17.19
N GLN A 259 5.74 -0.71 15.95
CA GLN A 259 6.64 -0.89 14.82
C GLN A 259 6.41 0.21 13.78
N LEU A 260 7.50 0.80 13.30
CA LEU A 260 7.46 1.83 12.28
C LEU A 260 7.49 1.22 10.89
N HIS A 261 6.48 1.52 10.10
CA HIS A 261 6.45 1.27 8.66
C HIS A 261 6.47 2.61 7.91
N ALA A 262 7.55 2.88 7.18
CA ALA A 262 7.69 4.11 6.41
C ALA A 262 8.11 3.78 4.97
N ALA A 263 7.12 3.54 4.11
CA ALA A 263 7.31 3.18 2.71
C ALA A 263 7.22 4.38 1.76
N VAL A 264 7.88 4.25 0.62
CA VAL A 264 7.80 5.21 -0.49
C VAL A 264 7.45 4.50 -1.78
N VAL A 265 6.49 5.08 -2.53
CA VAL A 265 6.12 4.60 -3.88
C VAL A 265 6.17 5.76 -4.86
N GLU A 266 6.90 5.54 -5.95
CA GLU A 266 7.02 6.46 -7.07
C GLU A 266 6.46 5.83 -8.35
N LEU A 267 5.45 6.47 -8.97
CA LEU A 267 4.89 6.04 -10.25
C LEU A 267 5.15 7.10 -11.31
N VAL A 268 5.57 6.66 -12.49
CA VAL A 268 5.79 7.53 -13.65
C VAL A 268 5.06 6.96 -14.86
N THR A 269 4.21 7.76 -15.50
CA THR A 269 3.56 7.43 -16.76
C THR A 269 3.94 8.41 -17.86
N HIS A 270 4.34 7.89 -19.01
CA HIS A 270 4.63 8.64 -20.24
C HIS A 270 3.38 8.75 -21.12
N ASP A 271 3.53 9.20 -22.38
CA ASP A 271 2.39 9.42 -23.27
C ASP A 271 1.54 8.15 -23.47
N ASP A 272 0.21 8.29 -23.35
CA ASP A 272 -0.79 7.21 -23.51
C ASP A 272 -0.58 6.01 -22.55
N ALA A 273 0.26 6.14 -21.52
CA ALA A 273 0.55 5.06 -20.58
C ALA A 273 -0.41 5.04 -19.38
N GLU A 274 -0.61 3.86 -18.81
CA GLU A 274 -1.48 3.67 -17.65
C GLU A 274 -0.82 2.76 -16.59
N ILE A 275 -0.87 3.22 -15.33
CA ILE A 275 -0.55 2.43 -14.15
C ILE A 275 -1.78 2.31 -13.27
N LYS A 276 -2.19 1.07 -12.98
CA LYS A 276 -3.16 0.75 -11.94
C LYS A 276 -2.41 0.20 -10.73
N TYR A 277 -2.44 0.92 -9.61
CA TYR A 277 -1.77 0.53 -8.38
C TYR A 277 -2.79 0.25 -7.28
N SER A 278 -2.79 -0.94 -6.75
CA SER A 278 -3.70 -1.37 -5.69
C SER A 278 -2.92 -1.73 -4.43
N THR A 279 -3.49 -1.44 -3.25
CA THR A 279 -2.92 -1.84 -1.95
C THR A 279 -4.00 -2.48 -1.11
N VAL A 280 -3.68 -3.62 -0.51
CA VAL A 280 -4.49 -4.23 0.56
C VAL A 280 -3.56 -4.39 1.77
N GLN A 281 -3.88 -3.68 2.86
CA GLN A 281 -3.05 -3.68 4.07
C GLN A 281 -3.80 -4.30 5.23
N ASN A 282 -3.13 -5.26 5.88
CA ASN A 282 -3.60 -5.94 7.07
C ASN A 282 -2.52 -5.87 8.16
N TRP A 283 -2.52 -4.75 8.88
CA TRP A 283 -1.59 -4.52 9.96
C TRP A 283 -2.16 -4.91 11.33
N TYR A 284 -1.35 -4.84 12.35
CA TYR A 284 -1.75 -5.07 13.73
C TYR A 284 -2.05 -3.73 14.45
N PRO A 285 -3.24 -3.58 15.09
CA PRO A 285 -3.68 -2.31 15.66
C PRO A 285 -3.15 -1.99 17.08
N GLY A 286 -2.42 -2.89 17.69
CA GLY A 286 -2.15 -2.89 19.13
C GLY A 286 -3.16 -3.74 19.91
N ASN A 287 -2.99 -3.80 21.23
CA ASN A 287 -3.88 -4.54 22.10
C ASN A 287 -5.18 -3.77 22.42
N SER A 288 -6.07 -4.37 23.21
CA SER A 288 -7.35 -3.76 23.59
C SER A 288 -7.23 -2.44 24.38
N GLU A 289 -6.04 -2.16 24.96
CA GLU A 289 -5.75 -0.89 25.64
C GLU A 289 -5.13 0.16 24.69
N GLY A 290 -4.96 -0.17 23.41
CA GLY A 290 -4.33 0.71 22.41
C GLY A 290 -2.80 0.80 22.52
N LYS A 291 -2.15 -0.21 23.15
CA LYS A 291 -0.69 -0.29 23.23
C LYS A 291 -0.14 -1.17 22.12
N GLY A 292 1.03 -0.83 21.60
CA GLY A 292 1.66 -1.53 20.49
C GLY A 292 1.03 -1.18 19.13
N GLY A 293 1.32 -2.00 18.13
CA GLY A 293 0.76 -1.89 16.79
C GLY A 293 1.64 -1.12 15.80
N ILE A 294 1.20 -1.10 14.56
CA ILE A 294 1.95 -0.54 13.45
C ILE A 294 1.68 0.96 13.29
N TYR A 295 2.76 1.74 13.18
CA TYR A 295 2.73 3.13 12.72
C TYR A 295 3.02 3.14 11.22
N ASN A 296 1.97 3.31 10.43
CA ASN A 296 1.98 3.18 8.98
C ASN A 296 2.06 4.56 8.31
N PHE A 297 3.29 5.04 8.09
CA PHE A 297 3.58 6.36 7.52
C PHE A 297 4.10 6.21 6.08
N VAL A 298 3.21 6.35 5.10
CA VAL A 298 3.51 6.01 3.70
C VAL A 298 3.39 7.22 2.79
N THR A 299 4.40 7.40 1.95
CA THR A 299 4.44 8.43 0.91
C THR A 299 4.31 7.78 -0.47
N LYS A 300 3.18 7.99 -1.14
CA LYS A 300 2.93 7.52 -2.51
C LYS A 300 2.72 8.70 -3.44
N ARG A 301 3.47 8.78 -4.54
CA ARG A 301 3.37 9.84 -5.53
C ARG A 301 3.35 9.27 -6.93
N GLY A 302 2.41 9.78 -7.75
CA GLY A 302 2.35 9.48 -9.17
C GLY A 302 2.55 10.74 -10.00
N ASP A 303 3.36 10.67 -11.04
CA ASP A 303 3.59 11.74 -12.00
C ASP A 303 3.12 11.29 -13.39
N CYS A 304 1.96 11.80 -13.82
CA CYS A 304 1.44 11.65 -15.16
C CYS A 304 2.17 12.62 -16.09
N ARG A 305 3.39 12.27 -16.50
CA ARG A 305 4.26 13.12 -17.33
C ARG A 305 3.77 13.26 -18.75
N GLY A 306 3.26 12.17 -19.31
CA GLY A 306 2.81 12.12 -20.69
C GLY A 306 1.38 12.58 -20.89
N ASN A 307 1.09 12.96 -22.15
CA ASN A 307 -0.28 13.28 -22.57
C ASN A 307 -1.14 12.02 -22.55
N ASN A 308 -2.44 12.17 -22.27
CA ASN A 308 -3.42 11.09 -22.15
C ASN A 308 -3.04 9.99 -21.11
N SER A 309 -2.00 10.20 -20.32
CA SER A 309 -1.54 9.22 -19.32
C SER A 309 -2.49 9.09 -18.15
N LYS A 310 -2.44 7.94 -17.46
CA LYS A 310 -3.35 7.66 -16.36
C LYS A 310 -2.65 6.97 -15.20
N ILE A 311 -2.94 7.42 -13.97
CA ILE A 311 -2.60 6.70 -12.74
C ILE A 311 -3.87 6.52 -11.91
N SER A 312 -4.12 5.26 -11.52
CA SER A 312 -5.25 4.90 -10.66
C SER A 312 -4.72 4.25 -9.38
N TRP A 313 -5.06 4.83 -8.23
CA TRP A 313 -4.79 4.30 -6.90
C TRP A 313 -6.04 3.64 -6.36
N THR A 314 -5.94 2.39 -5.90
CA THR A 314 -6.98 1.72 -5.13
C THR A 314 -6.36 1.24 -3.82
N GLN A 315 -6.95 1.60 -2.67
CA GLN A 315 -6.41 1.19 -1.37
C GLN A 315 -7.48 0.69 -0.41
N VAL A 316 -7.15 -0.35 0.32
CA VAL A 316 -7.88 -0.85 1.48
C VAL A 316 -6.94 -0.83 2.67
N GLU A 317 -7.20 0.09 3.60
CA GLU A 317 -6.38 0.34 4.78
C GLU A 317 -7.09 -0.20 6.00
N THR A 318 -6.50 -1.20 6.63
CA THR A 318 -6.99 -1.78 7.88
C THR A 318 -5.86 -2.11 8.84
N GLY A 319 -6.16 -2.19 10.10
CA GLY A 319 -5.34 -2.82 11.12
C GLY A 319 -4.23 -1.98 11.75
N SER A 320 -3.75 -0.89 11.16
CA SER A 320 -2.71 -0.07 11.78
C SER A 320 -3.19 0.63 13.04
N ALA A 321 -2.34 0.74 14.06
CA ALA A 321 -2.60 1.61 15.22
C ALA A 321 -2.70 3.08 14.76
N ILE A 322 -1.75 3.51 13.94
CA ILE A 322 -1.71 4.85 13.33
C ILE A 322 -1.52 4.70 11.82
N THR A 323 -2.41 5.31 11.03
CA THR A 323 -2.23 5.43 9.58
C THR A 323 -2.07 6.89 9.19
N TRP A 324 -0.99 7.19 8.45
CA TRP A 324 -0.73 8.51 7.89
C TRP A 324 -0.26 8.36 6.44
N LYS A 325 -1.21 8.50 5.48
CA LYS A 325 -0.96 8.10 4.10
C LYS A 325 -1.77 8.94 3.10
N TYR A 326 -1.06 9.59 2.17
CA TYR A 326 -1.68 10.42 1.11
C TYR A 326 -1.08 10.13 -0.26
N PRO A 327 -1.61 9.17 -1.02
CA PRO A 327 -1.27 9.03 -2.42
C PRO A 327 -1.55 10.32 -3.19
N SER A 328 -0.75 10.61 -4.20
CA SER A 328 -0.97 11.79 -5.04
C SER A 328 -0.80 11.50 -6.52
N CYS A 329 -1.49 12.30 -7.36
CA CYS A 329 -1.25 12.37 -8.80
C CYS A 329 -0.90 13.80 -9.20
N ILE A 330 0.24 13.97 -9.86
CA ILE A 330 0.62 15.18 -10.56
C ILE A 330 0.21 14.99 -12.02
N LEU A 331 -0.84 15.69 -12.45
CA LEU A 331 -1.41 15.60 -13.79
C LEU A 331 -0.71 16.62 -14.69
N ARG A 332 0.46 16.25 -15.19
CA ARG A 332 1.37 17.14 -15.93
C ARG A 332 1.10 17.16 -17.41
N GLY A 333 0.90 16.00 -18.02
CA GLY A 333 0.55 15.89 -19.44
C GLY A 333 -0.87 16.38 -19.75
N ASP A 334 -1.11 16.86 -20.94
CA ASP A 334 -2.44 17.25 -21.39
C ASP A 334 -3.35 16.01 -21.45
N ASN A 335 -4.63 16.15 -21.09
CA ASN A 335 -5.64 15.08 -20.98
C ASN A 335 -5.28 13.97 -19.98
N SER A 336 -4.27 14.14 -19.13
CA SER A 336 -3.90 13.12 -18.15
C SER A 336 -4.98 12.95 -17.07
N ARG A 337 -5.04 11.75 -16.47
CA ARG A 337 -6.09 11.33 -15.55
C ARG A 337 -5.52 10.76 -14.26
N GLY A 338 -6.09 11.19 -13.14
CA GLY A 338 -5.77 10.66 -11.81
C GLY A 338 -7.02 10.10 -11.15
N GLU A 339 -6.93 8.88 -10.63
CA GLU A 339 -8.04 8.26 -9.90
C GLU A 339 -7.58 7.81 -8.51
N PHE A 340 -8.48 7.94 -7.55
CA PHE A 340 -8.24 7.48 -6.18
C PHE A 340 -9.50 6.84 -5.63
N TYR A 341 -9.41 5.58 -5.28
CA TYR A 341 -10.44 4.78 -4.65
C TYR A 341 -9.92 4.26 -3.31
N SER A 342 -10.60 4.55 -2.22
CA SER A 342 -10.11 4.24 -0.88
C SER A 342 -11.19 3.70 0.03
N ILE A 343 -10.84 2.64 0.77
CA ILE A 343 -11.53 2.20 1.97
C ILE A 343 -10.54 2.37 3.12
N ALA A 344 -10.92 3.11 4.16
CA ALA A 344 -10.13 3.30 5.35
C ALA A 344 -10.98 2.90 6.57
N ILE A 345 -10.55 1.85 7.28
CA ILE A 345 -11.28 1.30 8.43
C ILE A 345 -10.47 1.54 9.70
N SER A 346 -11.15 2.05 10.71
CA SER A 346 -10.60 2.20 12.04
C SER A 346 -11.56 1.62 13.08
N ASN A 347 -11.06 0.86 14.04
CA ASN A 347 -11.79 0.29 15.15
C ASN A 347 -10.97 0.41 16.45
N GLY A 348 -11.59 0.24 17.61
CA GLY A 348 -10.91 0.36 18.89
C GLY A 348 -10.18 1.69 19.03
N HIS A 349 -8.88 1.67 19.30
CA HIS A 349 -8.04 2.87 19.50
C HIS A 349 -7.32 3.39 18.26
N GLN A 350 -7.61 2.83 17.08
CA GLN A 350 -6.93 3.19 15.83
C GLN A 350 -7.19 4.65 15.42
N GLN A 351 -6.18 5.26 14.82
CA GLN A 351 -6.26 6.62 14.29
C GLN A 351 -5.80 6.62 12.83
N VAL A 352 -6.66 7.11 11.96
CA VAL A 352 -6.40 7.21 10.52
C VAL A 352 -6.48 8.67 10.10
N ASP A 353 -5.40 9.19 9.50
CA ASP A 353 -5.43 10.43 8.73
C ASP A 353 -4.91 10.10 7.33
N SER A 354 -5.83 9.86 6.40
CA SER A 354 -5.51 9.46 5.04
C SER A 354 -6.27 10.29 4.02
N GLY A 355 -5.94 10.11 2.76
CA GLY A 355 -6.59 10.84 1.68
C GLY A 355 -5.73 10.93 0.44
N THR A 356 -5.89 11.98 -0.35
CA THR A 356 -5.17 12.10 -1.62
C THR A 356 -4.89 13.53 -2.02
N LYS A 357 -3.96 13.70 -2.96
CA LYS A 357 -3.66 14.99 -3.61
C LYS A 357 -3.76 14.83 -5.12
N MET A 358 -4.59 15.66 -5.77
CA MET A 358 -4.71 15.75 -7.22
C MET A 358 -4.24 17.13 -7.68
N ILE A 359 -3.13 17.18 -8.41
CA ILE A 359 -2.45 18.42 -8.81
C ILE A 359 -2.53 18.53 -10.32
N HIS A 360 -3.44 19.39 -10.82
CA HIS A 360 -3.65 19.61 -12.23
C HIS A 360 -2.68 20.69 -12.78
N LEU A 361 -1.81 20.29 -13.70
CA LEU A 361 -0.82 21.15 -14.35
C LEU A 361 -1.07 21.27 -15.86
N GLY A 362 -1.41 20.16 -16.53
CA GLY A 362 -1.74 20.08 -17.95
C GLY A 362 -3.16 20.57 -18.26
N LYS A 363 -3.48 20.65 -19.55
CA LYS A 363 -4.81 21.04 -20.04
C LYS A 363 -5.76 19.85 -20.08
N ASN A 364 -7.05 20.08 -19.88
CA ASN A 364 -8.13 19.08 -19.93
C ASN A 364 -7.86 17.87 -19.02
N THR A 365 -7.11 18.06 -17.94
CA THR A 365 -6.80 17.00 -16.99
C THR A 365 -8.02 16.68 -16.14
N THR A 366 -8.18 15.41 -15.79
CA THR A 366 -9.32 14.95 -15.00
C THR A 366 -8.86 14.17 -13.76
N SER A 367 -9.57 14.36 -12.66
CA SER A 367 -9.36 13.53 -11.47
C SER A 367 -10.68 13.07 -10.86
N ARG A 368 -10.67 11.85 -10.31
CA ARG A 368 -11.80 11.26 -9.60
C ARG A 368 -11.34 10.72 -8.26
N ILE A 369 -12.07 11.06 -7.20
CA ILE A 369 -11.78 10.64 -5.83
C ILE A 369 -13.05 10.02 -5.25
N ILE A 370 -12.98 8.77 -4.82
CA ILE A 370 -14.02 8.05 -4.08
C ILE A 370 -13.37 7.52 -2.80
N SER A 371 -13.73 8.09 -1.66
CA SER A 371 -13.19 7.70 -0.36
C SER A 371 -14.30 7.25 0.57
N LYS A 372 -14.16 6.05 1.12
CA LYS A 372 -15.07 5.45 2.08
C LYS A 372 -14.35 5.27 3.41
N GLY A 373 -14.72 6.05 4.42
CA GLY A 373 -14.21 5.96 5.78
C GLY A 373 -15.16 5.19 6.68
N ILE A 374 -14.66 4.27 7.50
CA ILE A 374 -15.45 3.56 8.50
C ILE A 374 -14.75 3.73 9.84
N ALA A 375 -15.49 4.21 10.84
CA ALA A 375 -15.00 4.35 12.20
C ALA A 375 -15.90 3.60 13.18
N ALA A 376 -15.29 2.82 14.08
CA ALA A 376 -15.96 2.05 15.10
C ALA A 376 -15.23 2.17 16.47
N GLY A 377 -15.87 1.75 17.55
CA GLY A 377 -15.29 1.80 18.90
C GLY A 377 -15.03 3.23 19.37
N VAL A 378 -13.77 3.55 19.68
CA VAL A 378 -13.31 4.91 20.07
C VAL A 378 -12.37 5.51 19.03
N SER A 379 -12.28 4.90 17.86
CA SER A 379 -11.33 5.24 16.79
C SER A 379 -11.63 6.60 16.15
N GLN A 380 -10.62 7.15 15.47
CA GLN A 380 -10.71 8.41 14.73
C GLN A 380 -10.31 8.18 13.27
N ASN A 381 -11.17 8.58 12.33
CA ASN A 381 -10.93 8.44 10.91
C ASN A 381 -11.00 9.81 10.24
N THR A 382 -9.91 10.25 9.65
CA THR A 382 -9.80 11.54 8.96
C THR A 382 -9.53 11.31 7.49
N TYR A 383 -10.38 11.87 6.63
CA TYR A 383 -10.09 12.06 5.22
C TYR A 383 -9.52 13.46 5.00
N ARG A 384 -8.38 13.55 4.30
CA ARG A 384 -7.77 14.81 3.91
C ARG A 384 -7.53 14.84 2.40
N GLY A 385 -8.25 15.70 1.70
CA GLY A 385 -8.17 15.84 0.25
C GLY A 385 -7.55 17.18 -0.17
N LEU A 386 -6.63 17.13 -1.16
CA LEU A 386 -6.11 18.32 -1.80
C LEU A 386 -6.35 18.22 -3.30
N VAL A 387 -7.08 19.19 -3.87
CA VAL A 387 -7.28 19.31 -5.32
C VAL A 387 -6.86 20.73 -5.75
N THR A 388 -5.88 20.82 -6.63
CA THR A 388 -5.42 22.12 -7.12
C THR A 388 -5.37 22.15 -8.65
N ALA A 389 -5.79 23.26 -9.24
CA ALA A 389 -5.54 23.57 -10.66
C ALA A 389 -4.57 24.74 -10.78
N HIS A 390 -3.45 24.48 -11.43
CA HIS A 390 -2.48 25.52 -11.77
C HIS A 390 -3.07 26.51 -12.79
N ARG A 391 -2.52 27.71 -12.90
CA ARG A 391 -2.97 28.76 -13.84
C ARG A 391 -3.01 28.29 -15.30
N LYS A 392 -2.16 27.34 -15.69
CA LYS A 392 -2.09 26.75 -17.04
C LYS A 392 -3.04 25.58 -17.28
N ALA A 393 -3.64 25.01 -16.22
CA ALA A 393 -4.52 23.84 -16.30
C ALA A 393 -5.92 24.20 -16.79
N THR A 394 -6.01 24.61 -18.05
CA THR A 394 -7.29 24.95 -18.70
C THR A 394 -8.16 23.70 -18.84
N GLY A 395 -9.44 23.79 -18.50
CA GLY A 395 -10.40 22.70 -18.61
C GLY A 395 -10.20 21.57 -17.60
N ALA A 396 -9.46 21.81 -16.52
CA ALA A 396 -9.27 20.83 -15.44
C ALA A 396 -10.62 20.48 -14.78
N ARG A 397 -10.84 19.20 -14.49
CA ARG A 397 -12.06 18.70 -13.84
C ARG A 397 -11.73 17.76 -12.70
N ASN A 398 -12.43 17.91 -11.59
CA ASN A 398 -12.38 16.98 -10.47
C ASN A 398 -13.78 16.61 -10.01
N PHE A 399 -13.95 15.34 -9.63
CA PHE A 399 -15.09 14.87 -8.85
C PHE A 399 -14.55 14.18 -7.59
N THR A 400 -15.05 14.59 -6.43
CA THR A 400 -14.69 14.02 -5.15
C THR A 400 -15.95 13.64 -4.36
N ALA A 401 -16.04 12.38 -3.96
CA ALA A 401 -17.03 11.89 -3.01
C ALA A 401 -16.33 11.27 -1.78
N CYS A 402 -16.60 11.82 -0.60
CA CYS A 402 -16.01 11.39 0.67
C CYS A 402 -17.12 11.00 1.62
N ASP A 403 -17.34 9.70 1.78
CA ASP A 403 -18.39 9.20 2.64
C ASP A 403 -17.81 8.56 3.89
N SER A 404 -18.39 8.85 5.04
CA SER A 404 -18.00 8.29 6.32
C SER A 404 -19.17 7.56 6.97
N LEU A 405 -18.91 6.36 7.48
CA LEU A 405 -19.87 5.54 8.22
C LEU A 405 -19.39 5.36 9.66
N LEU A 406 -20.23 5.72 10.61
CA LEU A 406 -19.97 5.58 12.05
C LEU A 406 -20.72 4.38 12.62
N ILE A 407 -20.00 3.57 13.40
CA ILE A 407 -20.51 2.41 14.10
C ILE A 407 -20.30 2.63 15.60
N GLY A 408 -21.38 2.93 16.32
CA GLY A 408 -21.34 3.30 17.74
C GLY A 408 -21.29 4.82 17.98
N ASP A 409 -21.05 5.22 19.24
CA ASP A 409 -21.25 6.60 19.71
C ASP A 409 -19.94 7.35 20.03
N LYS A 410 -18.82 6.64 20.12
CA LYS A 410 -17.55 7.21 20.61
C LYS A 410 -16.49 7.39 19.52
N CYS A 411 -16.74 6.84 18.32
CA CYS A 411 -15.85 7.01 17.18
C CYS A 411 -16.08 8.37 16.50
N GLY A 412 -15.09 8.81 15.73
CA GLY A 412 -15.14 10.08 15.01
C GLY A 412 -14.73 9.98 13.55
N ALA A 413 -15.45 10.73 12.70
CA ALA A 413 -15.08 10.94 11.31
C ALA A 413 -14.83 12.43 11.05
N HIS A 414 -13.76 12.73 10.30
CA HIS A 414 -13.35 14.10 10.00
C HIS A 414 -13.03 14.23 8.52
N THR A 415 -13.52 15.29 7.88
CA THR A 415 -13.23 15.60 6.48
C THR A 415 -12.54 16.95 6.39
N VAL A 416 -11.35 16.98 5.78
CA VAL A 416 -10.50 18.19 5.66
C VAL A 416 -10.18 18.42 4.18
N PRO A 417 -11.09 19.03 3.42
CA PRO A 417 -10.85 19.34 2.02
C PRO A 417 -10.00 20.60 1.88
N TYR A 418 -9.12 20.60 0.88
CA TYR A 418 -8.43 21.78 0.39
C TYR A 418 -8.59 21.84 -1.13
N ILE A 419 -9.27 22.87 -1.62
CA ILE A 419 -9.56 23.06 -3.06
C ILE A 419 -9.05 24.42 -3.48
N GLU A 420 -8.18 24.45 -4.51
CA GLU A 420 -7.65 25.68 -5.07
C GLU A 420 -7.69 25.67 -6.60
N ALA A 421 -8.54 26.48 -7.20
CA ALA A 421 -8.62 26.64 -8.64
C ALA A 421 -7.99 27.98 -9.06
N LYS A 422 -6.78 27.94 -9.63
CA LYS A 422 -6.07 29.12 -10.18
C LYS A 422 -6.38 29.38 -11.66
N ASN A 423 -7.30 28.62 -12.26
CA ASN A 423 -7.78 28.76 -13.62
C ASN A 423 -9.30 28.80 -13.62
N SER A 424 -9.88 29.81 -14.24
CA SER A 424 -11.35 30.05 -14.24
C SER A 424 -12.16 29.01 -15.02
N SER A 425 -11.53 28.20 -15.87
CA SER A 425 -12.18 27.10 -16.59
C SER A 425 -12.18 25.78 -15.82
N ALA A 426 -11.58 25.71 -14.62
CA ALA A 426 -11.60 24.53 -13.79
C ALA A 426 -12.99 24.30 -13.18
N LEU A 427 -13.44 23.03 -13.22
CA LEU A 427 -14.68 22.59 -12.60
C LEU A 427 -14.37 21.53 -11.56
N PHE A 428 -14.59 21.87 -10.29
CA PHE A 428 -14.33 20.97 -9.15
C PHE A 428 -15.61 20.75 -8.37
N GLU A 429 -15.96 19.50 -8.21
CA GLU A 429 -17.11 19.02 -7.44
C GLU A 429 -16.62 18.27 -6.21
N HIS A 430 -17.19 18.59 -5.05
CA HIS A 430 -16.86 17.93 -3.80
C HIS A 430 -18.12 17.64 -3.00
N GLU A 431 -18.35 16.36 -2.72
CA GLU A 431 -19.41 15.88 -1.88
C GLU A 431 -18.82 15.20 -0.65
N ALA A 432 -19.37 15.44 0.52
CA ALA A 432 -18.99 14.77 1.75
C ALA A 432 -20.22 14.39 2.56
N THR A 433 -20.32 13.13 2.92
CA THR A 433 -21.41 12.62 3.77
C THR A 433 -20.84 11.95 5.01
N THR A 434 -21.55 12.08 6.12
CA THR A 434 -21.27 11.31 7.33
C THR A 434 -22.59 10.76 7.86
N SER A 435 -22.64 9.45 7.98
CA SER A 435 -23.83 8.75 8.47
C SER A 435 -23.47 7.81 9.61
N LYS A 436 -24.39 7.60 10.53
CA LYS A 436 -24.33 6.52 11.52
C LYS A 436 -25.22 5.37 11.04
N ILE A 437 -24.82 4.13 11.32
CA ILE A 437 -25.69 2.99 11.05
C ILE A 437 -26.99 3.18 11.83
N SER A 438 -28.12 3.18 11.11
CA SER A 438 -29.45 3.35 11.70
C SER A 438 -29.84 2.12 12.50
N GLU A 439 -30.29 2.33 13.73
CA GLU A 439 -30.88 1.27 14.58
C GLU A 439 -32.08 0.60 13.91
N ASP A 440 -32.89 1.36 13.15
CA ASP A 440 -34.03 0.83 12.41
C ASP A 440 -33.59 -0.15 11.31
N VAL A 441 -32.49 0.15 10.60
CA VAL A 441 -31.91 -0.74 9.57
C VAL A 441 -31.39 -2.03 10.21
N LEU A 442 -30.68 -1.92 11.33
CA LEU A 442 -30.21 -3.08 12.09
C LEU A 442 -31.39 -3.92 12.61
N PHE A 443 -32.37 -3.29 13.21
CA PHE A 443 -33.59 -3.95 13.67
C PHE A 443 -34.31 -4.69 12.53
N TYR A 444 -34.46 -4.05 11.38
CA TYR A 444 -35.04 -4.68 10.18
C TYR A 444 -34.30 -5.92 9.73
N CYS A 445 -32.96 -5.89 9.75
CA CYS A 445 -32.11 -7.05 9.41
C CYS A 445 -32.25 -8.17 10.44
N VAL A 446 -32.26 -7.84 11.73
CA VAL A 446 -32.42 -8.80 12.84
C VAL A 446 -33.79 -9.48 12.76
N GLN A 447 -34.87 -8.76 12.43
CA GLN A 447 -36.20 -9.33 12.24
C GLN A 447 -36.26 -10.34 11.07
N ARG A 448 -35.27 -10.36 10.19
CA ARG A 448 -35.13 -11.33 9.10
C ARG A 448 -34.15 -12.46 9.40
N GLY A 449 -33.73 -12.58 10.66
CA GLY A 449 -32.92 -13.69 11.15
C GLY A 449 -31.42 -13.49 11.05
N LEU A 450 -30.94 -12.29 10.68
CA LEU A 450 -29.52 -11.97 10.76
C LEU A 450 -29.17 -11.63 12.21
N ASN A 451 -28.00 -12.04 12.70
CA ASN A 451 -27.48 -11.49 13.93
C ASN A 451 -26.96 -10.07 13.71
N GLN A 452 -26.63 -9.37 14.78
CA GLN A 452 -26.27 -7.96 14.72
C GLN A 452 -24.96 -7.72 13.94
N GLU A 453 -23.98 -8.62 14.06
CA GLU A 453 -22.71 -8.55 13.32
C GLU A 453 -22.93 -8.80 11.82
N GLU A 454 -23.75 -9.78 11.46
CA GLU A 454 -24.15 -10.04 10.07
C GLU A 454 -24.87 -8.83 9.44
N ALA A 455 -25.74 -8.18 10.21
CA ALA A 455 -26.46 -6.97 9.77
C ALA A 455 -25.51 -5.81 9.51
N VAL A 456 -24.56 -5.56 10.41
CA VAL A 456 -23.51 -4.54 10.21
C VAL A 456 -22.65 -4.90 9.02
N GLY A 457 -22.21 -6.15 8.90
CA GLY A 457 -21.41 -6.64 7.75
C GLY A 457 -22.14 -6.41 6.41
N LEU A 458 -23.44 -6.65 6.34
CA LEU A 458 -24.25 -6.39 5.14
C LEU A 458 -24.27 -4.90 4.75
N VAL A 459 -24.49 -4.00 5.72
CA VAL A 459 -24.50 -2.56 5.49
C VAL A 459 -23.13 -2.07 5.04
N VAL A 460 -22.06 -2.51 5.71
CA VAL A 460 -20.68 -2.14 5.39
C VAL A 460 -20.31 -2.63 4.00
N ASN A 461 -20.60 -3.89 3.64
CA ASN A 461 -20.31 -4.42 2.31
C ASN A 461 -21.03 -3.63 1.20
N GLY A 462 -22.26 -3.19 1.44
CA GLY A 462 -22.99 -2.29 0.54
C GLY A 462 -22.30 -0.94 0.39
N PHE A 463 -21.84 -0.36 1.51
CA PHE A 463 -21.18 0.95 1.56
C PHE A 463 -19.84 0.99 0.81
N VAL A 464 -19.06 -0.08 0.84
CA VAL A 464 -17.72 -0.14 0.23
C VAL A 464 -17.69 -0.74 -1.17
N LYS A 465 -18.82 -1.22 -1.68
CA LYS A 465 -18.93 -1.99 -2.93
C LYS A 465 -18.23 -1.33 -4.12
N ASP A 466 -18.42 -0.04 -4.31
CA ASP A 466 -17.90 0.70 -5.47
C ASP A 466 -16.36 0.70 -5.51
N VAL A 467 -15.72 0.72 -4.35
CA VAL A 467 -14.25 0.66 -4.23
C VAL A 467 -13.76 -0.77 -4.42
N LEU A 468 -14.41 -1.76 -3.81
CA LEU A 468 -14.03 -3.16 -3.96
C LEU A 468 -14.08 -3.64 -5.42
N GLN A 469 -15.01 -3.12 -6.21
CA GLN A 469 -15.11 -3.43 -7.65
C GLN A 469 -13.92 -2.93 -8.48
N GLN A 470 -13.08 -2.06 -7.93
CA GLN A 470 -11.85 -1.60 -8.59
C GLN A 470 -10.68 -2.58 -8.41
N LEU A 471 -10.77 -3.48 -7.43
CA LEU A 471 -9.76 -4.51 -7.19
C LEU A 471 -9.95 -5.71 -8.13
N PRO A 472 -8.88 -6.45 -8.45
CA PRO A 472 -9.00 -7.82 -8.96
C PRO A 472 -9.86 -8.67 -8.03
N MET A 473 -10.59 -9.67 -8.60
CA MET A 473 -11.61 -10.41 -7.86
C MET A 473 -11.04 -11.13 -6.62
N GLU A 474 -9.86 -11.72 -6.74
CA GLU A 474 -9.20 -12.43 -5.66
C GLU A 474 -8.92 -11.50 -4.46
N PHE A 475 -8.42 -10.30 -4.75
CA PHE A 475 -8.10 -9.28 -3.74
C PHE A 475 -9.35 -8.58 -3.20
N ALA A 476 -10.41 -8.47 -3.99
CA ALA A 476 -11.69 -7.98 -3.51
C ALA A 476 -12.29 -8.91 -2.44
N VAL A 477 -12.15 -10.23 -2.61
CA VAL A 477 -12.58 -11.23 -1.63
C VAL A 477 -11.74 -11.17 -0.36
N GLU A 478 -10.42 -11.05 -0.48
CA GLU A 478 -9.52 -10.86 0.65
C GLU A 478 -9.87 -9.57 1.42
N ALA A 479 -10.02 -8.45 0.70
CA ALA A 479 -10.39 -7.18 1.29
C ALA A 479 -11.73 -7.25 2.05
N GLN A 480 -12.77 -7.90 1.48
CA GLN A 480 -14.04 -8.11 2.16
C GLN A 480 -13.88 -8.88 3.48
N LYS A 481 -13.03 -9.87 3.50
CA LYS A 481 -12.75 -10.67 4.68
C LYS A 481 -12.05 -9.85 5.77
N LEU A 482 -11.02 -9.09 5.37
CA LEU A 482 -10.30 -8.18 6.27
C LEU A 482 -11.22 -7.09 6.85
N ILE A 483 -12.14 -6.57 6.06
CA ILE A 483 -13.16 -5.61 6.51
C ILE A 483 -14.03 -6.23 7.61
N SER A 484 -14.51 -7.45 7.40
CA SER A 484 -15.33 -8.17 8.38
C SER A 484 -14.56 -8.40 9.70
N ILE A 485 -13.33 -8.90 9.62
CA ILE A 485 -12.47 -9.15 10.78
C ILE A 485 -12.17 -7.85 11.54
N SER A 486 -11.87 -6.75 10.81
CA SER A 486 -11.55 -5.46 11.43
C SER A 486 -12.71 -4.85 12.21
N LEU A 487 -13.93 -5.26 11.93
CA LEU A 487 -15.16 -4.76 12.57
C LEU A 487 -15.76 -5.75 13.58
N GLU A 488 -15.18 -6.94 13.79
CA GLU A 488 -15.63 -7.85 14.84
C GLU A 488 -15.60 -7.19 16.22
N GLY A 489 -16.63 -7.43 17.02
CA GLY A 489 -16.78 -6.84 18.34
C GLY A 489 -17.05 -5.32 18.35
N SER A 490 -17.27 -4.70 17.18
CA SER A 490 -17.60 -3.27 17.10
C SER A 490 -19.07 -2.97 17.46
N VAL A 491 -19.87 -4.02 17.59
CA VAL A 491 -21.31 -3.97 17.88
C VAL A 491 -21.52 -4.62 19.24
N GLY A 492 -21.26 -3.88 20.32
CA GLY A 492 -21.45 -4.32 21.69
C GLY A 492 -21.82 -3.16 22.60
#